data_d6993161c48dcebee0131605fc1d1705
#
_entry.id   d6993161c48dcebee0131605fc1d1705
#
_cell.length_a   1.000
_cell.length_b   1.000
_cell.length_c   1.000
_cell.angle_alpha   90.00
_cell.angle_beta   90.00
_cell.angle_gamma   90.00
#
_symmetry.space_group_name_H-M   'P 1'
#
loop_
_entity.id
_entity.type
_entity.pdbx_description
1 polymer ?
#
loop_
_entity_poly.entity_id
_entity_poly.type
_entity_poly.pdbx_seq_one_letter_code
_entity_poly.pdbx_strand_id
1 'polypeptide(L)'
;KRAQFIGCTPGNAAADACTRTFIEKMGRRAWRRPLEAAEIDQLAGVATTATTELGSGVEGVRWATVAMFISPSFLYRPELGVADASGKLKFSNYETAGRLAFLIWNSLPDQQLMDDAASGALATADGVKATVNRLLDAANGAGRESIGEFGQQYMELDRVLTQPKDATMYPAY
;
A
#
# COMPACT_ATOMS: atom_id res chain seq x y z
N LYS A 1 -3.82 4.80 -22.56
CA LYS A 1 -3.81 4.88 -21.07
C LYS A 1 -4.02 3.50 -20.41
N ARG A 2 -4.99 2.64 -20.84
CA ARG A 2 -5.23 1.31 -20.21
C ARG A 2 -4.06 0.35 -20.38
N ALA A 3 -3.55 0.18 -21.61
CA ALA A 3 -2.40 -0.69 -21.89
C ALA A 3 -1.13 -0.22 -21.15
N GLN A 4 -0.95 1.08 -20.97
CA GLN A 4 0.16 1.65 -20.22
C GLN A 4 0.07 1.33 -18.71
N PHE A 5 -1.14 1.30 -18.15
CA PHE A 5 -1.37 0.93 -16.75
C PHE A 5 -1.19 -0.57 -16.52
N ILE A 6 -1.73 -1.41 -17.41
CA ILE A 6 -1.61 -2.86 -17.31
C ILE A 6 -0.18 -3.32 -17.63
N GLY A 7 0.52 -2.60 -18.53
CA GLY A 7 1.89 -2.90 -18.97
C GLY A 7 1.97 -3.94 -20.08
N CYS A 8 0.84 -4.48 -20.52
CA CYS A 8 0.70 -5.43 -21.61
C CYS A 8 -0.75 -5.43 -22.12
N THR A 9 -1.04 -6.22 -23.15
CA THR A 9 -2.40 -6.38 -23.67
C THR A 9 -2.96 -7.72 -23.18
N PRO A 10 -3.98 -7.71 -22.29
CA PRO A 10 -4.60 -8.95 -21.83
C PRO A 10 -5.28 -9.67 -23.01
N GLY A 11 -4.97 -10.94 -23.15
CA GLY A 11 -5.66 -11.81 -24.11
C GLY A 11 -7.03 -12.24 -23.61
N ASN A 12 -7.86 -12.74 -24.54
CA ASN A 12 -9.18 -13.28 -24.18
C ASN A 12 -9.10 -14.77 -23.76
N ALA A 13 -7.90 -15.34 -23.68
CA ALA A 13 -7.69 -16.66 -23.14
C ALA A 13 -7.71 -16.63 -21.60
N ALA A 14 -8.20 -17.74 -21.00
CA ALA A 14 -8.21 -17.88 -19.56
C ALA A 14 -6.81 -17.71 -18.95
N ALA A 15 -6.68 -16.85 -17.98
CA ALA A 15 -5.47 -16.62 -17.19
C ALA A 15 -4.18 -16.44 -18.01
N ASP A 16 -4.21 -15.57 -19.03
CA ASP A 16 -3.04 -15.32 -19.87
C ASP A 16 -1.86 -14.75 -19.04
N ALA A 17 -0.65 -14.86 -19.60
CA ALA A 17 0.58 -14.42 -18.92
C ALA A 17 0.56 -12.94 -18.58
N CYS A 18 -0.08 -12.09 -19.40
CA CYS A 18 -0.24 -10.67 -19.14
C CYS A 18 -1.06 -10.42 -17.85
N THR A 19 -2.19 -11.08 -17.72
CA THR A 19 -3.07 -10.97 -16.56
C THR A 19 -2.36 -11.45 -15.28
N ARG A 20 -1.63 -12.56 -15.34
CA ARG A 20 -0.84 -13.05 -14.18
C ARG A 20 0.26 -12.06 -13.77
N THR A 21 1.03 -11.55 -14.71
CA THR A 21 2.07 -10.57 -14.46
C THR A 21 1.49 -9.29 -13.85
N PHE A 22 0.33 -8.84 -14.33
CA PHE A 22 -0.36 -7.70 -13.75
C PHE A 22 -0.79 -7.97 -12.30
N ILE A 23 -1.37 -9.14 -12.02
CA ILE A 23 -1.79 -9.54 -10.67
C ILE A 23 -0.61 -9.53 -9.72
N GLU A 24 0.53 -10.11 -10.09
CA GLU A 24 1.75 -10.13 -9.28
C GLU A 24 2.25 -8.71 -8.95
N LYS A 25 2.40 -7.88 -9.99
CA LYS A 25 2.89 -6.50 -9.83
C LYS A 25 1.94 -5.64 -9.00
N MET A 26 0.66 -5.64 -9.36
CA MET A 26 -0.33 -4.81 -8.67
C MET A 26 -0.59 -5.32 -7.27
N GLY A 27 -0.68 -6.63 -7.09
CA GLY A 27 -0.89 -7.26 -5.81
C GLY A 27 0.25 -7.00 -4.82
N ARG A 28 1.51 -7.09 -5.28
CA ARG A 28 2.67 -6.72 -4.46
C ARG A 28 2.55 -5.30 -3.91
N ARG A 29 2.10 -4.34 -4.72
CA ARG A 29 1.88 -2.95 -4.27
C ARG A 29 0.66 -2.83 -3.36
N ALA A 30 -0.47 -3.42 -3.75
CA ALA A 30 -1.72 -3.30 -3.02
C ALA A 30 -1.66 -3.97 -1.64
N TRP A 31 -1.07 -5.16 -1.55
CA TRP A 31 -0.96 -5.92 -0.31
C TRP A 31 0.36 -5.70 0.42
N ARG A 32 1.23 -4.85 -0.13
CA ARG A 32 2.52 -4.41 0.48
C ARG A 32 3.48 -5.56 0.79
N ARG A 33 3.30 -6.71 0.11
CA ARG A 33 4.14 -7.90 0.15
C ARG A 33 4.01 -8.68 -1.15
N PRO A 34 4.92 -9.57 -1.48
CA PRO A 34 4.68 -10.56 -2.54
C PRO A 34 3.43 -11.37 -2.24
N LEU A 35 2.68 -11.72 -3.29
CA LEU A 35 1.58 -12.65 -3.18
C LEU A 35 2.11 -14.07 -3.13
N GLU A 36 1.43 -14.93 -2.39
CA GLU A 36 1.64 -16.37 -2.44
C GLU A 36 1.05 -16.96 -3.74
N ALA A 37 1.57 -18.11 -4.17
CA ALA A 37 1.11 -18.76 -5.40
C ALA A 37 -0.41 -19.00 -5.39
N ALA A 38 -0.95 -19.46 -4.27
CA ALA A 38 -2.40 -19.68 -4.10
C ALA A 38 -3.21 -18.39 -4.23
N GLU A 39 -2.70 -17.25 -3.77
CA GLU A 39 -3.36 -15.95 -3.88
C GLU A 39 -3.38 -15.46 -5.33
N ILE A 40 -2.27 -15.66 -6.04
CA ILE A 40 -2.18 -15.37 -7.48
C ILE A 40 -3.18 -16.23 -8.25
N ASP A 41 -3.28 -17.52 -7.94
CA ASP A 41 -4.20 -18.45 -8.60
C ASP A 41 -5.67 -18.11 -8.33
N GLN A 42 -6.00 -17.67 -7.12
CA GLN A 42 -7.36 -17.19 -6.79
C GLN A 42 -7.74 -15.95 -7.61
N LEU A 43 -6.86 -14.95 -7.67
CA LEU A 43 -7.11 -13.73 -8.44
C LEU A 43 -7.14 -14.01 -9.95
N ALA A 44 -6.30 -14.92 -10.44
CA ALA A 44 -6.31 -15.38 -11.82
C ALA A 44 -7.59 -16.16 -12.15
N GLY A 45 -8.13 -16.92 -11.20
CA GLY A 45 -9.44 -17.59 -11.31
C GLY A 45 -10.57 -16.58 -11.50
N VAL A 46 -10.60 -15.52 -10.70
CA VAL A 46 -11.58 -14.42 -10.88
C VAL A 46 -11.43 -13.78 -12.26
N ALA A 47 -10.20 -13.48 -12.67
CA ALA A 47 -9.93 -12.92 -14.01
C ALA A 47 -10.41 -13.85 -15.12
N THR A 48 -10.16 -15.15 -15.00
CA THR A 48 -10.58 -16.16 -15.98
C THR A 48 -12.10 -16.19 -16.12
N THR A 49 -12.82 -16.28 -15.02
CA THR A 49 -14.27 -16.27 -15.01
C THR A 49 -14.82 -15.03 -15.68
N ALA A 50 -14.33 -13.84 -15.28
CA ALA A 50 -14.78 -12.58 -15.87
C ALA A 50 -14.44 -12.47 -17.37
N THR A 51 -13.26 -12.97 -17.78
CA THR A 51 -12.88 -13.00 -19.20
C THR A 51 -13.82 -13.87 -20.01
N THR A 52 -14.18 -15.03 -19.49
CA THR A 52 -15.08 -15.98 -20.17
C THR A 52 -16.49 -15.43 -20.28
N GLU A 53 -17.05 -14.93 -19.18
CA GLU A 53 -18.44 -14.45 -19.13
C GLU A 53 -18.64 -13.12 -19.90
N LEU A 54 -17.63 -12.25 -19.89
CA LEU A 54 -17.72 -10.90 -20.50
C LEU A 54 -16.99 -10.79 -21.85
N GLY A 55 -16.34 -11.87 -22.30
CA GLY A 55 -15.69 -11.94 -23.61
C GLY A 55 -14.47 -11.02 -23.76
N SER A 56 -13.82 -10.59 -22.66
CA SER A 56 -12.74 -9.62 -22.69
C SER A 56 -11.72 -9.82 -21.58
N GLY A 57 -10.43 -9.99 -21.96
CA GLY A 57 -9.33 -10.05 -21.02
C GLY A 57 -9.14 -8.76 -20.20
N VAL A 58 -9.55 -7.62 -20.72
CA VAL A 58 -9.57 -6.34 -19.97
C VAL A 58 -10.57 -6.38 -18.82
N GLU A 59 -11.75 -6.99 -19.03
CA GLU A 59 -12.70 -7.21 -17.94
C GLU A 59 -12.17 -8.21 -16.92
N GLY A 60 -11.45 -9.25 -17.36
CA GLY A 60 -10.72 -10.15 -16.47
C GLY A 60 -9.79 -9.40 -15.52
N VAL A 61 -8.91 -8.55 -16.05
CA VAL A 61 -8.00 -7.71 -15.25
C VAL A 61 -8.76 -6.76 -14.33
N ARG A 62 -9.87 -6.17 -14.80
CA ARG A 62 -10.71 -5.28 -14.00
C ARG A 62 -11.29 -5.99 -12.78
N TRP A 63 -11.86 -7.16 -12.95
CA TRP A 63 -12.48 -7.92 -11.86
C TRP A 63 -11.44 -8.50 -10.89
N ALA A 64 -10.28 -8.93 -11.38
CA ALA A 64 -9.15 -9.28 -10.50
C ALA A 64 -8.71 -8.09 -9.65
N THR A 65 -8.68 -6.88 -10.23
CA THR A 65 -8.35 -5.64 -9.49
C THR A 65 -9.40 -5.33 -8.42
N VAL A 66 -10.68 -5.49 -8.75
CA VAL A 66 -11.77 -5.33 -7.75
C VAL A 66 -11.59 -6.34 -6.61
N ALA A 67 -11.40 -7.63 -6.93
CA ALA A 67 -11.18 -8.66 -5.92
C ALA A 67 -9.97 -8.37 -5.02
N MET A 68 -8.89 -7.85 -5.61
CA MET A 68 -7.69 -7.44 -4.89
C MET A 68 -7.96 -6.32 -3.89
N PHE A 69 -8.76 -5.31 -4.28
CA PHE A 69 -9.02 -4.13 -3.45
C PHE A 69 -10.10 -4.33 -2.39
N ILE A 70 -11.00 -5.30 -2.56
CA ILE A 70 -11.94 -5.68 -1.49
C ILE A 70 -11.36 -6.73 -0.53
N SER A 71 -10.16 -7.25 -0.81
CA SER A 71 -9.49 -8.21 0.06
C SER A 71 -9.12 -7.61 1.42
N PRO A 72 -9.24 -8.38 2.52
CA PRO A 72 -8.72 -7.98 3.83
C PRO A 72 -7.24 -7.55 3.80
N SER A 73 -6.42 -8.17 2.95
CA SER A 73 -5.00 -7.82 2.77
C SER A 73 -4.78 -6.40 2.25
N PHE A 74 -5.77 -5.83 1.52
CA PHE A 74 -5.73 -4.43 1.08
C PHE A 74 -6.41 -3.51 2.09
N LEU A 75 -7.63 -3.84 2.52
CA LEU A 75 -8.46 -2.98 3.38
C LEU A 75 -7.86 -2.78 4.78
N TYR A 76 -7.17 -3.80 5.27
CA TYR A 76 -6.51 -3.75 6.57
C TYR A 76 -4.99 -3.77 6.39
N ARG A 77 -4.28 -3.54 7.47
CA ARG A 77 -2.82 -3.74 7.57
C ARG A 77 -2.56 -4.90 8.52
N PRO A 78 -2.72 -6.16 8.06
CA PRO A 78 -2.47 -7.29 8.92
C PRO A 78 -0.99 -7.30 9.33
N GLU A 79 -0.75 -7.33 10.62
CA GLU A 79 0.56 -7.40 11.25
C GLU A 79 0.58 -8.68 12.10
N LEU A 80 0.75 -9.81 11.44
CA LEU A 80 0.71 -11.14 12.05
C LEU A 80 2.04 -11.51 12.69
N GLY A 81 3.12 -10.93 12.17
CA GLY A 81 4.46 -11.25 12.59
C GLY A 81 4.94 -12.62 12.11
N VAL A 82 6.22 -12.85 12.29
CA VAL A 82 6.88 -14.14 12.04
C VAL A 82 7.55 -14.60 13.34
N ALA A 83 7.35 -15.86 13.72
CA ALA A 83 7.99 -16.42 14.90
C ALA A 83 9.51 -16.55 14.66
N ASP A 84 10.32 -16.07 15.59
CA ASP A 84 11.75 -16.31 15.60
C ASP A 84 12.08 -17.71 16.18
N ALA A 85 13.36 -18.07 16.22
CA ALA A 85 13.82 -19.37 16.71
C ALA A 85 13.41 -19.64 18.18
N SER A 86 13.07 -18.60 18.95
CA SER A 86 12.59 -18.71 20.33
C SER A 86 11.05 -18.78 20.43
N GLY A 87 10.34 -18.72 19.30
CA GLY A 87 8.88 -18.65 19.23
C GLY A 87 8.31 -17.26 19.47
N LYS A 88 9.15 -16.23 19.63
CA LYS A 88 8.72 -14.84 19.81
C LYS A 88 8.34 -14.24 18.44
N LEU A 89 7.17 -13.61 18.38
CA LEU A 89 6.72 -12.93 17.17
C LEU A 89 7.52 -11.63 16.95
N LYS A 90 7.99 -11.47 15.73
CA LYS A 90 8.63 -10.24 15.22
C LYS A 90 7.93 -9.83 13.92
N PHE A 91 7.89 -8.55 13.65
CA PHE A 91 7.42 -8.08 12.34
C PHE A 91 8.30 -8.64 11.22
N SER A 92 7.66 -9.08 10.15
CA SER A 92 8.36 -9.35 8.91
C SER A 92 8.94 -8.05 8.33
N ASN A 93 9.90 -8.16 7.41
CA ASN A 93 10.46 -6.99 6.75
C ASN A 93 9.40 -6.19 5.98
N TYR A 94 8.42 -6.87 5.39
CA TYR A 94 7.31 -6.21 4.66
C TYR A 94 6.34 -5.50 5.61
N GLU A 95 6.04 -6.07 6.77
CA GLU A 95 5.25 -5.39 7.81
C GLU A 95 5.99 -4.16 8.33
N THR A 96 7.30 -4.27 8.56
CA THR A 96 8.16 -3.15 8.94
C THR A 96 8.14 -2.06 7.87
N ALA A 97 8.30 -2.41 6.59
CA ALA A 97 8.20 -1.47 5.48
C ALA A 97 6.85 -0.75 5.43
N GLY A 98 5.76 -1.49 5.59
CA GLY A 98 4.42 -0.93 5.66
C GLY A 98 4.27 0.08 6.81
N ARG A 99 4.72 -0.29 8.01
CA ARG A 99 4.68 0.60 9.19
C ARG A 99 5.47 1.89 8.97
N LEU A 100 6.68 1.80 8.44
CA LEU A 100 7.52 2.98 8.16
C LEU A 100 6.88 3.90 7.13
N ALA A 101 6.33 3.35 6.04
CA ALA A 101 5.67 4.14 5.01
C ALA A 101 4.44 4.88 5.54
N PHE A 102 3.57 4.21 6.27
CA PHE A 102 2.39 4.84 6.83
C PHE A 102 2.71 5.81 7.97
N LEU A 103 3.73 5.53 8.78
CA LEU A 103 4.14 6.43 9.86
C LEU A 103 4.74 7.74 9.34
N ILE A 104 5.60 7.65 8.31
CA ILE A 104 6.40 8.79 7.84
C ILE A 104 5.74 9.50 6.66
N TRP A 105 5.09 8.75 5.74
CA TRP A 105 4.52 9.31 4.53
C TRP A 105 2.98 9.26 4.47
N ASN A 106 2.34 8.64 5.46
CA ASN A 106 0.89 8.37 5.44
C ASN A 106 0.44 7.73 4.11
N SER A 107 1.27 6.90 3.52
CA SER A 107 1.08 6.33 2.18
C SER A 107 1.64 4.92 2.06
N LEU A 108 1.46 4.32 0.89
CA LEU A 108 2.02 3.01 0.55
C LEU A 108 3.55 3.07 0.46
N PRO A 109 4.26 1.95 0.73
CA PRO A 109 5.69 1.83 0.48
C PRO A 109 6.04 2.13 -0.98
N ASP A 110 7.12 2.86 -1.20
CA ASP A 110 7.71 3.01 -2.52
C ASP A 110 8.45 1.74 -2.96
N GLN A 111 8.88 1.71 -4.23
CA GLN A 111 9.56 0.54 -4.77
C GLN A 111 10.84 0.22 -4.00
N GLN A 112 11.64 1.23 -3.64
CA GLN A 112 12.87 1.03 -2.90
C GLN A 112 12.62 0.45 -1.51
N LEU A 113 11.60 0.92 -0.80
CA LEU A 113 11.25 0.37 0.51
C LEU A 113 10.78 -1.10 0.42
N MET A 114 10.08 -1.45 -0.66
CA MET A 114 9.72 -2.84 -0.94
C MET A 114 10.94 -3.71 -1.29
N ASP A 115 11.96 -3.14 -1.90
CA ASP A 115 13.19 -3.84 -2.23
C ASP A 115 14.11 -3.96 -1.00
N ASP A 116 14.15 -2.94 -0.13
CA ASP A 116 14.79 -3.00 1.19
C ASP A 116 14.17 -4.12 2.06
N ALA A 117 12.84 -4.27 2.01
CA ALA A 117 12.15 -5.37 2.67
C ALA A 117 12.52 -6.73 2.08
N ALA A 118 12.58 -6.85 0.75
CA ALA A 118 12.91 -8.08 0.06
C ALA A 118 14.36 -8.53 0.33
N SER A 119 15.30 -7.59 0.40
CA SER A 119 16.72 -7.87 0.67
C SER A 119 17.03 -8.22 2.13
N GLY A 120 16.07 -8.00 3.05
CA GLY A 120 16.29 -8.20 4.48
C GLY A 120 16.96 -6.99 5.17
N ALA A 121 17.14 -5.87 4.50
CA ALA A 121 17.76 -4.67 5.08
C ALA A 121 17.01 -4.19 6.35
N LEU A 122 15.69 -4.36 6.38
CA LEU A 122 14.85 -3.97 7.50
C LEU A 122 14.88 -4.93 8.70
N ALA A 123 15.65 -6.01 8.63
CA ALA A 123 15.83 -6.93 9.75
C ALA A 123 16.79 -6.39 10.85
N THR A 124 17.54 -5.32 10.56
CA THR A 124 18.53 -4.73 11.46
C THR A 124 18.16 -3.30 11.85
N ALA A 125 18.56 -2.89 13.04
CA ALA A 125 18.35 -1.53 13.55
C ALA A 125 19.01 -0.47 12.63
N ASP A 126 20.19 -0.75 12.13
CA ASP A 126 20.94 0.17 11.26
C ASP A 126 20.25 0.32 9.90
N GLY A 127 19.75 -0.79 9.33
CA GLY A 127 18.97 -0.73 8.08
C GLY A 127 17.67 0.04 8.23
N VAL A 128 16.94 -0.18 9.34
CA VAL A 128 15.74 0.62 9.66
C VAL A 128 16.10 2.09 9.80
N LYS A 129 17.17 2.43 10.53
CA LYS A 129 17.63 3.83 10.71
C LYS A 129 17.99 4.50 9.38
N ALA A 130 18.73 3.80 8.52
CA ALA A 130 19.09 4.30 7.19
C ALA A 130 17.83 4.58 6.34
N THR A 131 16.89 3.64 6.36
CA THR A 131 15.61 3.78 5.66
C THR A 131 14.78 4.94 6.20
N VAL A 132 14.67 5.11 7.51
CA VAL A 132 13.95 6.24 8.13
C VAL A 132 14.55 7.57 7.70
N ASN A 133 15.88 7.71 7.72
CA ASN A 133 16.56 8.94 7.25
C ASN A 133 16.21 9.21 5.79
N ARG A 134 16.26 8.21 4.92
CA ARG A 134 15.86 8.35 3.51
C ARG A 134 14.42 8.82 3.36
N LEU A 135 13.50 8.25 4.12
CA LEU A 135 12.07 8.60 4.04
C LEU A 135 11.82 10.04 4.52
N LEU A 136 12.53 10.50 5.55
CA LEU A 136 12.43 11.87 6.06
C LEU A 136 13.04 12.90 5.09
N ASP A 137 14.15 12.53 4.44
CA ASP A 137 14.89 13.41 3.52
C ASP A 137 14.36 13.36 2.08
N ALA A 138 13.30 12.59 1.82
CA ALA A 138 12.73 12.44 0.49
C ALA A 138 12.36 13.78 -0.14
N ALA A 139 12.84 14.02 -1.35
CA ALA A 139 12.70 15.29 -2.09
C ALA A 139 11.23 15.68 -2.38
N ASN A 140 10.29 14.72 -2.31
CA ASN A 140 8.86 14.96 -2.49
C ASN A 140 8.18 15.64 -1.30
N GLY A 141 8.90 15.83 -0.19
CA GLY A 141 8.37 16.50 1.00
C GLY A 141 7.34 15.69 1.81
N ALA A 142 7.02 14.44 1.42
CA ALA A 142 5.96 13.65 2.02
C ALA A 142 6.12 13.44 3.54
N GLY A 143 7.35 13.28 4.03
CA GLY A 143 7.61 13.16 5.46
C GLY A 143 7.29 14.43 6.24
N ARG A 144 7.57 15.62 5.67
CA ARG A 144 7.24 16.90 6.30
C ARG A 144 5.75 17.16 6.31
N GLU A 145 5.06 16.83 5.22
CA GLU A 145 3.63 16.97 5.08
C GLU A 145 2.90 16.11 6.12
N SER A 146 3.27 14.84 6.24
CA SER A 146 2.69 13.92 7.22
C SER A 146 2.91 14.37 8.68
N ILE A 147 4.09 14.89 9.01
CA ILE A 147 4.37 15.46 10.34
C ILE A 147 3.53 16.72 10.57
N GLY A 148 3.37 17.55 9.54
CA GLY A 148 2.51 18.74 9.59
C GLY A 148 1.04 18.36 9.85
N GLU A 149 0.50 17.39 9.12
CA GLU A 149 -0.85 16.86 9.32
C GLU A 149 -1.04 16.29 10.73
N PHE A 150 -0.07 15.50 11.21
CA PHE A 150 -0.08 14.99 12.57
C PHE A 150 -0.14 16.13 13.59
N GLY A 151 0.70 17.16 13.42
CA GLY A 151 0.72 18.33 14.29
C GLY A 151 -0.63 19.08 14.30
N GLN A 152 -1.23 19.26 13.12
CA GLN A 152 -2.56 19.89 12.99
C GLN A 152 -3.64 19.09 13.71
N GLN A 153 -3.66 17.78 13.50
CA GLN A 153 -4.64 16.88 14.14
C GLN A 153 -4.42 16.80 15.66
N TYR A 154 -3.17 16.66 16.09
CA TYR A 154 -2.83 16.56 17.52
C TYR A 154 -3.18 17.83 18.31
N MET A 155 -2.95 19.00 17.71
CA MET A 155 -3.27 20.30 18.32
C MET A 155 -4.72 20.75 18.05
N GLU A 156 -5.50 19.95 17.31
CA GLU A 156 -6.87 20.29 16.89
C GLU A 156 -6.98 21.70 16.26
N LEU A 157 -5.99 22.07 15.44
CA LEU A 157 -5.91 23.43 14.88
C LEU A 157 -7.13 23.79 14.02
N ASP A 158 -7.76 22.82 13.39
CA ASP A 158 -8.98 23.02 12.60
C ASP A 158 -10.13 23.56 13.44
N ARG A 159 -10.16 23.24 14.76
CA ARG A 159 -11.18 23.76 15.68
C ARG A 159 -11.04 25.26 15.91
N VAL A 160 -9.83 25.80 15.80
CA VAL A 160 -9.59 27.25 15.99
C VAL A 160 -10.32 28.06 14.90
N LEU A 161 -10.38 27.52 13.68
CA LEU A 161 -11.04 28.17 12.54
C LEU A 161 -12.58 28.05 12.57
N THR A 162 -13.08 27.01 13.24
CA THR A 162 -14.52 26.69 13.26
C THR A 162 -15.21 27.09 14.57
N GLN A 163 -14.46 27.48 15.60
CA GLN A 163 -15.06 27.92 16.88
C GLN A 163 -15.74 29.28 16.73
N PRO A 164 -17.05 29.38 17.03
CA PRO A 164 -17.70 30.66 17.07
C PRO A 164 -17.08 31.51 18.18
N LYS A 165 -16.73 32.73 17.86
CA LYS A 165 -16.21 33.71 18.83
C LYS A 165 -17.32 34.62 19.30
N ASP A 166 -17.27 34.99 20.56
CA ASP A 166 -18.22 35.93 21.13
C ASP A 166 -18.02 37.32 20.45
N ALA A 167 -19.04 37.73 19.68
CA ALA A 167 -19.02 38.98 18.94
C ALA A 167 -18.93 40.24 19.86
N THR A 168 -19.26 40.08 21.15
CA THR A 168 -19.13 41.16 22.13
C THR A 168 -17.67 41.36 22.54
N MET A 169 -16.93 40.25 22.69
CA MET A 169 -15.52 40.28 23.06
C MET A 169 -14.61 40.46 21.83
N TYR A 170 -15.05 40.03 20.66
CA TYR A 170 -14.27 40.05 19.42
C TYR A 170 -15.08 40.64 18.24
N PRO A 171 -15.43 41.94 18.30
CA PRO A 171 -16.36 42.55 17.32
C PRO A 171 -15.82 42.67 15.89
N ALA A 172 -14.53 42.46 15.73
CA ALA A 172 -13.86 42.53 14.42
C ALA A 172 -13.51 41.14 13.81
N TYR A 173 -14.10 40.08 14.33
CA TYR A 173 -13.79 38.72 13.90
C TYR A 173 -14.93 38.10 13.08
#